data_90d697d0ad13d73363a49331190ccc83
#
_entry.id   90d697d0ad13d73363a49331190ccc83
#
_cell.length_a   1.000
_cell.length_b   1.000
_cell.length_c   1.000
_cell.angle_alpha   90.00
_cell.angle_beta   90.00
_cell.angle_gamma   90.00
#
_symmetry.space_group_name_H-M   'P 1'
#
loop_
_entity.id
_entity.type
_entity.pdbx_description
1 polymer ?
#
loop_
_entity_poly.entity_id
_entity_poly.type
_entity_poly.pdbx_seq_one_letter_code
_entity_poly.pdbx_strand_id
1 'polypeptide(L)'
;LLVWTLGFPIVLSLIFMAQFSNLNEAYEANPMSFGVVQDEAYRTDPGLDAVVERISADDADPHLITKVTHSTSSEAEAAAKRGETNGYLAVESGEPVLHVTQKGNDADTTRVLRVVMDSYTQRRAEYEALIKAGTAPERLATLETDQSFTRSLSVTPSPVKPETPYYFALLAFACGMGTTVAMVAVQGIMAISPLGARQTMAGLPRWKVLTATLAASWVCVLACLLIAFTFIATVVDVDFGPHTLLCLVAIGVCSLMSSAAGATLGTLGRLGVGMISGITSLLSLFTGLYGPASQSLASSIEQHAPLLAQANPLWQTARCFYGLLYYDSLAPFARSCAVLLGMTCLFLTIALIRARRMTHEHL
;
A
#
# COMPACT_ATOMS: atom_id res chain seq x y z
N LEU A 1 25.83 -1.54 3.58
CA LEU A 1 25.29 -0.75 2.50
C LEU A 1 24.40 -1.58 1.61
N LEU A 2 24.94 -2.53 0.83
CA LEU A 2 24.19 -3.30 -0.17
C LEU A 2 22.97 -4.05 0.42
N VAL A 3 23.06 -4.55 1.63
CA VAL A 3 21.94 -5.30 2.26
C VAL A 3 20.73 -4.39 2.52
N TRP A 4 20.93 -3.22 3.13
CA TRP A 4 19.82 -2.38 3.60
C TRP A 4 19.31 -1.38 2.55
N THR A 5 20.15 -0.89 1.65
CA THR A 5 19.75 0.10 0.64
C THR A 5 19.39 -0.52 -0.70
N LEU A 6 19.82 -1.76 -0.99
CA LEU A 6 19.54 -2.47 -2.22
C LEU A 6 18.83 -3.81 -1.98
N GLY A 7 19.42 -4.70 -1.18
CA GLY A 7 18.90 -6.06 -1.01
C GLY A 7 17.53 -6.07 -0.32
N PHE A 8 17.37 -5.31 0.76
CA PHE A 8 16.11 -5.24 1.49
C PHE A 8 14.94 -4.72 0.64
N PRO A 9 15.05 -3.59 -0.10
CA PRO A 9 13.97 -3.15 -0.99
C PRO A 9 13.61 -4.18 -2.07
N ILE A 10 14.59 -4.84 -2.66
CA ILE A 10 14.35 -5.87 -3.68
C ILE A 10 13.63 -7.08 -3.10
N VAL A 11 14.12 -7.62 -1.99
CA VAL A 11 13.51 -8.80 -1.34
C VAL A 11 12.10 -8.48 -0.85
N LEU A 12 11.91 -7.32 -0.19
CA LEU A 12 10.60 -6.96 0.31
C LEU A 12 9.61 -6.64 -0.81
N SER A 13 10.08 -6.05 -1.93
CA SER A 13 9.21 -5.83 -3.09
C SER A 13 8.74 -7.14 -3.74
N LEU A 14 9.58 -8.18 -3.78
CA LEU A 14 9.18 -9.52 -4.24
C LEU A 14 8.16 -10.18 -3.29
N ILE A 15 8.36 -10.01 -1.98
CA ILE A 15 7.38 -10.50 -0.99
C ILE A 15 6.05 -9.78 -1.15
N PHE A 16 6.05 -8.46 -1.32
CA PHE A 16 4.83 -7.70 -1.57
C PHE A 16 4.16 -8.13 -2.87
N MET A 17 4.92 -8.28 -3.96
CA MET A 17 4.39 -8.77 -5.23
C MET A 17 3.69 -10.12 -5.06
N ALA A 18 4.32 -11.07 -4.36
CA ALA A 18 3.72 -12.38 -4.10
C ALA A 18 2.48 -12.31 -3.19
N GLN A 19 2.49 -11.43 -2.18
CA GLN A 19 1.33 -11.24 -1.30
C GLN A 19 0.15 -10.58 -2.02
N PHE A 20 0.41 -9.55 -2.82
CA PHE A 20 -0.65 -8.81 -3.52
C PHE A 20 -1.18 -9.57 -4.72
N SER A 21 -0.39 -10.39 -5.41
CA SER A 21 -0.91 -11.28 -6.45
C SER A 21 -1.89 -12.30 -5.87
N ASN A 22 -1.58 -12.91 -4.73
CA ASN A 22 -2.49 -13.80 -4.02
C ASN A 22 -3.75 -13.07 -3.49
N LEU A 23 -3.63 -11.78 -3.11
CA LEU A 23 -4.77 -10.99 -2.68
C LEU A 23 -5.65 -10.58 -3.86
N ASN A 24 -5.09 -10.21 -5.00
CA ASN A 24 -5.85 -9.91 -6.20
C ASN A 24 -6.61 -11.16 -6.71
N GLU A 25 -5.98 -12.34 -6.66
CA GLU A 25 -6.68 -13.60 -6.92
C GLU A 25 -7.75 -13.94 -5.87
N ALA A 26 -7.60 -13.47 -4.63
CA ALA A 26 -8.59 -13.63 -3.57
C ALA A 26 -9.70 -12.57 -3.61
N TYR A 27 -9.44 -11.39 -4.21
CA TYR A 27 -10.43 -10.34 -4.47
C TYR A 27 -11.15 -10.52 -5.83
N GLU A 28 -10.59 -11.20 -6.78
CA GLU A 28 -11.35 -11.84 -7.85
C GLU A 28 -12.19 -12.90 -7.14
N ALA A 29 -13.50 -12.65 -7.07
CA ALA A 29 -14.44 -13.48 -6.34
C ALA A 29 -14.24 -14.95 -6.76
N ASN A 30 -13.40 -15.68 -6.01
CA ASN A 30 -13.24 -17.09 -6.24
C ASN A 30 -14.61 -17.74 -6.07
N PRO A 31 -15.17 -18.34 -7.12
CA PRO A 31 -16.48 -18.92 -7.04
C PRO A 31 -16.48 -19.96 -5.93
N MET A 32 -17.37 -19.79 -4.97
CA MET A 32 -17.50 -20.76 -3.88
C MET A 32 -18.58 -21.78 -4.18
N SER A 33 -18.35 -23.03 -3.83
CA SER A 33 -19.36 -24.06 -3.92
C SER A 33 -20.54 -23.73 -3.00
N PHE A 34 -21.71 -23.48 -3.57
CA PHE A 34 -22.90 -23.07 -2.85
C PHE A 34 -24.11 -23.94 -3.24
N GLY A 35 -24.78 -24.49 -2.23
CA GLY A 35 -25.97 -25.31 -2.43
C GLY A 35 -27.17 -24.44 -2.82
N VAL A 36 -27.97 -24.90 -3.77
CA VAL A 36 -29.26 -24.30 -4.11
C VAL A 36 -30.34 -25.35 -3.96
N VAL A 37 -31.30 -25.11 -3.06
CA VAL A 37 -32.42 -26.01 -2.83
C VAL A 37 -33.48 -25.72 -3.89
N GLN A 38 -33.68 -26.66 -4.81
CA GLN A 38 -34.66 -26.55 -5.90
C GLN A 38 -35.97 -27.25 -5.53
N ASP A 39 -36.61 -26.78 -4.46
CA ASP A 39 -37.94 -27.21 -4.05
C ASP A 39 -39.06 -26.53 -4.84
N GLU A 40 -40.32 -26.79 -4.51
CA GLU A 40 -41.47 -26.19 -5.17
C GLU A 40 -41.52 -24.68 -4.94
N ALA A 41 -41.08 -24.18 -3.77
CA ALA A 41 -41.03 -22.75 -3.46
C ALA A 41 -40.02 -22.02 -4.34
N TYR A 42 -38.84 -22.60 -4.58
CA TYR A 42 -37.83 -22.04 -5.47
C TYR A 42 -38.33 -22.00 -6.93
N ARG A 43 -38.97 -23.06 -7.41
CA ARG A 43 -39.49 -23.15 -8.79
C ARG A 43 -40.63 -22.18 -9.11
N THR A 44 -41.34 -21.73 -8.10
CA THR A 44 -42.39 -20.72 -8.24
C THR A 44 -41.86 -19.29 -8.34
N ASP A 45 -40.55 -19.09 -8.16
CA ASP A 45 -39.88 -17.79 -8.24
C ASP A 45 -38.86 -17.74 -9.42
N PRO A 46 -39.31 -17.51 -10.66
CA PRO A 46 -38.42 -17.47 -11.82
C PRO A 46 -37.41 -16.31 -11.77
N GLY A 47 -37.70 -15.25 -11.01
CA GLY A 47 -36.77 -14.13 -10.81
C GLY A 47 -35.56 -14.54 -9.97
N LEU A 48 -35.78 -15.36 -8.92
CA LEU A 48 -34.69 -15.90 -8.11
C LEU A 48 -33.80 -16.85 -8.91
N ASP A 49 -34.40 -17.71 -9.73
CA ASP A 49 -33.64 -18.63 -10.60
C ASP A 49 -32.77 -17.85 -11.61
N ALA A 50 -33.32 -16.80 -12.23
CA ALA A 50 -32.55 -15.93 -13.15
C ALA A 50 -31.36 -15.24 -12.47
N VAL A 51 -31.53 -14.77 -11.23
CA VAL A 51 -30.42 -14.18 -10.45
C VAL A 51 -29.35 -15.23 -10.11
N VAL A 52 -29.77 -16.42 -9.65
CA VAL A 52 -28.85 -17.50 -9.31
C VAL A 52 -28.08 -17.98 -10.54
N GLU A 53 -28.75 -18.17 -11.69
CA GLU A 53 -28.08 -18.53 -12.95
C GLU A 53 -27.07 -17.45 -13.37
N ARG A 54 -27.44 -16.16 -13.24
CA ARG A 54 -26.57 -15.05 -13.62
C ARG A 54 -25.28 -14.98 -12.80
N ILE A 55 -25.30 -15.34 -11.51
CA ILE A 55 -24.11 -15.30 -10.62
C ILE A 55 -23.36 -16.63 -10.60
N SER A 56 -23.87 -17.69 -11.22
CA SER A 56 -23.27 -19.03 -11.28
C SER A 56 -22.80 -19.43 -12.69
N ALA A 57 -23.08 -18.63 -13.72
CA ALA A 57 -22.62 -18.90 -15.07
C ALA A 57 -21.08 -18.79 -15.15
N ASP A 58 -20.43 -19.66 -15.92
CA ASP A 58 -18.97 -19.69 -16.07
C ASP A 58 -18.40 -18.41 -16.70
N ASP A 59 -19.22 -17.68 -17.48
CA ASP A 59 -18.91 -16.42 -18.12
C ASP A 59 -19.44 -15.20 -17.33
N ALA A 60 -19.95 -15.41 -16.11
CA ALA A 60 -20.48 -14.35 -15.27
C ALA A 60 -19.39 -13.42 -14.76
N ASP A 61 -19.67 -12.11 -14.79
CA ASP A 61 -18.85 -11.10 -14.15
C ASP A 61 -19.74 -10.28 -13.18
N PRO A 62 -19.59 -10.50 -11.86
CA PRO A 62 -18.72 -11.46 -11.18
C PRO A 62 -19.31 -12.90 -11.12
N HIS A 63 -18.46 -13.92 -11.35
CA HIS A 63 -18.78 -15.33 -11.07
C HIS A 63 -18.64 -15.57 -9.56
N LEU A 64 -19.77 -15.62 -8.84
CA LEU A 64 -19.75 -15.67 -7.37
C LEU A 64 -19.85 -17.09 -6.81
N ILE A 65 -20.63 -17.96 -7.45
CA ILE A 65 -20.90 -19.30 -6.91
C ILE A 65 -20.76 -20.39 -7.97
N THR A 66 -20.20 -21.53 -7.56
CA THR A 66 -20.37 -22.80 -8.27
C THR A 66 -21.61 -23.48 -7.71
N LYS A 67 -22.68 -23.52 -8.51
CA LYS A 67 -24.00 -24.01 -8.11
C LYS A 67 -23.98 -25.52 -7.90
N VAL A 68 -24.37 -25.95 -6.68
CA VAL A 68 -24.64 -27.36 -6.37
C VAL A 68 -26.12 -27.51 -6.05
N THR A 69 -26.85 -28.28 -6.88
CA THR A 69 -28.32 -28.43 -6.71
C THR A 69 -28.66 -29.51 -5.71
N HIS A 70 -29.61 -29.24 -4.83
CA HIS A 70 -30.17 -30.17 -3.85
C HIS A 70 -31.68 -30.20 -3.95
N SER A 71 -32.29 -31.35 -3.69
CA SER A 71 -33.76 -31.52 -3.76
C SER A 71 -34.45 -31.05 -2.47
N THR A 72 -33.75 -31.06 -1.35
CA THR A 72 -34.29 -30.71 -0.03
C THR A 72 -33.29 -29.90 0.81
N SER A 73 -33.83 -29.06 1.72
CA SER A 73 -32.99 -28.28 2.66
C SER A 73 -32.17 -29.21 3.58
N SER A 74 -32.69 -30.37 3.95
CA SER A 74 -31.95 -31.35 4.77
C SER A 74 -30.72 -31.93 4.06
N GLU A 75 -30.84 -32.16 2.76
CA GLU A 75 -29.72 -32.62 1.92
C GLU A 75 -28.64 -31.55 1.77
N ALA A 76 -29.05 -30.31 1.52
CA ALA A 76 -28.15 -29.17 1.42
C ALA A 76 -27.43 -28.87 2.75
N GLU A 77 -28.13 -28.97 3.88
CA GLU A 77 -27.56 -28.81 5.21
C GLU A 77 -26.53 -29.92 5.51
N ALA A 78 -26.82 -31.16 5.14
CA ALA A 78 -25.90 -32.30 5.29
C ALA A 78 -24.63 -32.10 4.42
N ALA A 79 -24.76 -31.64 3.20
CA ALA A 79 -23.64 -31.31 2.32
C ALA A 79 -22.77 -30.17 2.90
N ALA A 80 -23.39 -29.11 3.43
CA ALA A 80 -22.69 -28.02 4.10
C ALA A 80 -21.95 -28.49 5.36
N LYS A 81 -22.54 -29.37 6.17
CA LYS A 81 -21.90 -29.98 7.35
C LYS A 81 -20.71 -30.88 6.98
N ARG A 82 -20.75 -31.53 5.83
CA ARG A 82 -19.62 -32.32 5.32
C ARG A 82 -18.51 -31.46 4.70
N GLY A 83 -18.75 -30.16 4.54
CA GLY A 83 -17.80 -29.25 3.94
C GLY A 83 -17.76 -29.31 2.40
N GLU A 84 -18.74 -29.92 1.75
CA GLU A 84 -18.88 -30.00 0.29
C GLU A 84 -19.32 -28.65 -0.28
N THR A 85 -20.09 -27.88 0.48
CA THR A 85 -20.53 -26.52 0.14
C THR A 85 -20.23 -25.55 1.29
N ASN A 86 -20.02 -24.27 0.94
CA ASN A 86 -19.74 -23.20 1.90
C ASN A 86 -21.04 -22.66 2.54
N GLY A 87 -22.18 -23.05 2.02
CA GLY A 87 -23.51 -22.69 2.47
C GLY A 87 -24.55 -23.17 1.46
N TYR A 88 -25.81 -22.81 1.69
CA TYR A 88 -26.89 -23.08 0.76
C TYR A 88 -27.96 -22.00 0.78
N LEU A 89 -28.66 -21.85 -0.34
CA LEU A 89 -29.82 -20.99 -0.51
C LEU A 89 -31.09 -21.86 -0.43
N ALA A 90 -32.02 -21.46 0.40
CA ALA A 90 -33.36 -22.06 0.49
C ALA A 90 -34.43 -20.96 0.50
N VAL A 91 -35.63 -21.29 0.04
CA VAL A 91 -36.78 -20.35 0.14
C VAL A 91 -37.59 -20.72 1.38
N GLU A 92 -37.59 -19.85 2.38
CA GLU A 92 -38.31 -20.04 3.64
C GLU A 92 -39.42 -18.96 3.75
N SER A 93 -40.64 -19.40 3.96
CA SER A 93 -41.81 -18.49 4.06
C SER A 93 -42.00 -17.55 2.84
N GLY A 94 -41.49 -17.96 1.68
CA GLY A 94 -41.56 -17.19 0.43
C GLY A 94 -40.43 -16.19 0.23
N GLU A 95 -39.41 -16.16 1.10
CA GLU A 95 -38.22 -15.31 0.99
C GLU A 95 -36.95 -16.17 0.82
N PRO A 96 -35.99 -15.73 0.00
CA PRO A 96 -34.72 -16.42 -0.14
C PRO A 96 -33.85 -16.20 1.10
N VAL A 97 -33.44 -17.28 1.75
CA VAL A 97 -32.59 -17.28 2.94
C VAL A 97 -31.25 -17.95 2.66
N LEU A 98 -30.18 -17.27 3.01
CA LEU A 98 -28.81 -17.77 2.89
C LEU A 98 -28.35 -18.42 4.19
N HIS A 99 -28.16 -19.73 4.18
CA HIS A 99 -27.54 -20.48 5.25
C HIS A 99 -26.05 -20.66 4.95
N VAL A 100 -25.18 -20.12 5.81
CA VAL A 100 -23.72 -20.13 5.58
C VAL A 100 -23.00 -20.89 6.69
N THR A 101 -22.01 -21.67 6.32
CA THR A 101 -21.08 -22.30 7.27
C THR A 101 -20.14 -21.23 7.87
N GLN A 102 -19.47 -21.55 8.98
CA GLN A 102 -18.50 -20.63 9.57
C GLN A 102 -17.41 -20.24 8.55
N LYS A 103 -16.88 -21.21 7.79
CA LYS A 103 -15.94 -20.96 6.71
C LYS A 103 -16.52 -20.08 5.60
N GLY A 104 -17.78 -20.31 5.23
CA GLY A 104 -18.49 -19.50 4.23
C GLY A 104 -18.75 -18.08 4.71
N ASN A 105 -19.01 -17.87 5.99
CA ASN A 105 -19.30 -16.54 6.56
C ASN A 105 -18.07 -15.59 6.52
N ASP A 106 -16.87 -16.15 6.58
CA ASP A 106 -15.62 -15.38 6.52
C ASP A 106 -15.19 -15.04 5.08
N ALA A 107 -15.85 -15.63 4.08
CA ALA A 107 -15.55 -15.38 2.68
C ALA A 107 -16.14 -14.02 2.20
N ASP A 108 -15.33 -13.23 1.49
CA ASP A 108 -15.78 -11.95 0.91
C ASP A 108 -16.89 -12.17 -0.12
N THR A 109 -16.87 -13.27 -0.86
CA THR A 109 -17.92 -13.68 -1.79
C THR A 109 -19.29 -13.78 -1.12
N THR A 110 -19.36 -14.26 0.14
CA THR A 110 -20.61 -14.30 0.91
C THR A 110 -21.18 -12.92 1.20
N ARG A 111 -20.30 -11.93 1.43
CA ARG A 111 -20.76 -10.54 1.65
C ARG A 111 -21.41 -9.97 0.39
N VAL A 112 -20.79 -10.21 -0.77
CA VAL A 112 -21.34 -9.81 -2.07
C VAL A 112 -22.64 -10.55 -2.34
N LEU A 113 -22.69 -11.85 -2.09
CA LEU A 113 -23.90 -12.68 -2.27
C LEU A 113 -25.07 -12.19 -1.40
N ARG A 114 -24.81 -11.78 -0.15
CA ARG A 114 -25.85 -11.16 0.71
C ARG A 114 -26.38 -9.88 0.08
N VAL A 115 -25.51 -8.99 -0.38
CA VAL A 115 -25.94 -7.73 -1.03
C VAL A 115 -26.79 -8.02 -2.28
N VAL A 116 -26.43 -9.02 -3.08
CA VAL A 116 -27.20 -9.44 -4.24
C VAL A 116 -28.60 -9.94 -3.83
N MET A 117 -28.67 -10.80 -2.82
CA MET A 117 -29.95 -11.34 -2.33
C MET A 117 -30.81 -10.27 -1.65
N ASP A 118 -30.23 -9.38 -0.85
CA ASP A 118 -30.93 -8.24 -0.26
C ASP A 118 -31.49 -7.31 -1.34
N SER A 119 -30.69 -7.02 -2.36
CA SER A 119 -31.14 -6.21 -3.51
C SER A 119 -32.28 -6.88 -4.27
N TYR A 120 -32.20 -8.21 -4.47
CA TYR A 120 -33.27 -8.99 -5.07
C TYR A 120 -34.57 -8.90 -4.27
N THR A 121 -34.50 -9.14 -2.96
CA THR A 121 -35.64 -9.11 -2.06
C THR A 121 -36.30 -7.71 -2.03
N GLN A 122 -35.51 -6.66 -1.97
CA GLN A 122 -36.02 -5.28 -2.03
C GLN A 122 -36.72 -4.98 -3.37
N ARG A 123 -36.09 -5.29 -4.50
CA ARG A 123 -36.69 -5.09 -5.83
C ARG A 123 -37.99 -5.87 -5.97
N ARG A 124 -38.02 -7.12 -5.52
CA ARG A 124 -39.23 -7.94 -5.51
C ARG A 124 -40.37 -7.30 -4.72
N ALA A 125 -40.07 -6.83 -3.52
CA ALA A 125 -41.06 -6.14 -2.69
C ALA A 125 -41.58 -4.86 -3.36
N GLU A 126 -40.71 -4.08 -4.02
CA GLU A 126 -41.10 -2.91 -4.81
C GLU A 126 -42.01 -3.28 -5.99
N TYR A 127 -41.69 -4.33 -6.75
CA TYR A 127 -42.52 -4.82 -7.85
C TYR A 127 -43.90 -5.26 -7.35
N GLU A 128 -43.95 -6.02 -6.26
CA GLU A 128 -45.23 -6.44 -5.67
C GLU A 128 -46.10 -5.25 -5.19
N ALA A 129 -45.45 -4.24 -4.60
CA ALA A 129 -46.13 -3.02 -4.17
C ALA A 129 -46.69 -2.23 -5.37
N LEU A 130 -45.94 -2.11 -6.46
CA LEU A 130 -46.33 -1.42 -7.68
C LEU A 130 -47.46 -2.16 -8.41
N ILE A 131 -47.42 -3.50 -8.45
CA ILE A 131 -48.49 -4.33 -9.00
C ILE A 131 -49.77 -4.13 -8.17
N LYS A 132 -49.69 -4.17 -6.84
CA LYS A 132 -50.84 -3.91 -5.93
C LYS A 132 -51.40 -2.50 -6.07
N ALA A 133 -50.54 -1.52 -6.43
CA ALA A 133 -50.96 -0.15 -6.70
C ALA A 133 -51.56 0.04 -8.11
N GLY A 134 -51.67 -1.00 -8.95
CA GLY A 134 -52.29 -0.94 -10.26
C GLY A 134 -51.42 -0.28 -11.32
N THR A 135 -50.08 -0.30 -11.14
CA THR A 135 -49.14 0.27 -12.14
C THR A 135 -49.18 -0.51 -13.47
N ALA A 136 -49.27 0.20 -14.58
CA ALA A 136 -49.33 -0.41 -15.88
C ALA A 136 -48.04 -1.23 -16.20
N PRO A 137 -48.18 -2.40 -16.88
CA PRO A 137 -47.03 -3.28 -17.18
C PRO A 137 -45.91 -2.60 -17.96
N GLU A 138 -46.23 -1.62 -18.82
CA GLU A 138 -45.26 -0.85 -19.57
C GLU A 138 -44.31 0.00 -18.72
N ARG A 139 -44.78 0.47 -17.57
CA ARG A 139 -43.95 1.19 -16.59
C ARG A 139 -43.09 0.24 -15.76
N LEU A 140 -43.54 -0.97 -15.52
CA LEU A 140 -42.74 -2.02 -14.86
C LEU A 140 -41.57 -2.44 -15.75
N ALA A 141 -41.77 -2.58 -17.07
CA ALA A 141 -40.70 -2.90 -18.01
C ALA A 141 -39.60 -1.81 -18.08
N THR A 142 -39.93 -0.54 -17.83
CA THR A 142 -38.94 0.54 -17.77
C THR A 142 -38.08 0.51 -16.51
N LEU A 143 -38.52 -0.16 -15.43
CA LEU A 143 -37.77 -0.37 -14.20
C LEU A 143 -36.80 -1.56 -14.28
N GLU A 144 -37.00 -2.45 -15.25
CA GLU A 144 -36.06 -3.55 -15.57
C GLU A 144 -34.79 -3.06 -16.26
N THR A 145 -34.77 -1.84 -16.78
CA THR A 145 -33.56 -1.26 -17.35
C THR A 145 -32.58 -0.99 -16.22
N ASP A 146 -31.42 -1.59 -16.27
CA ASP A 146 -30.32 -1.42 -15.31
C ASP A 146 -29.91 0.06 -15.27
N GLN A 147 -30.60 0.84 -14.43
CA GLN A 147 -30.26 2.24 -14.20
C GLN A 147 -29.11 2.26 -13.21
N SER A 148 -27.90 2.34 -13.74
CA SER A 148 -26.72 2.62 -12.92
C SER A 148 -26.83 4.04 -12.36
N PHE A 149 -27.28 4.16 -11.10
CA PHE A 149 -27.32 5.44 -10.38
C PHE A 149 -25.93 5.87 -9.89
N THR A 150 -24.92 5.02 -10.06
CA THR A 150 -23.55 5.28 -9.67
C THR A 150 -22.67 5.34 -10.92
N ARG A 151 -21.93 6.43 -11.04
CA ARG A 151 -20.87 6.56 -12.03
C ARG A 151 -19.53 6.47 -11.33
N SER A 152 -18.65 5.58 -11.78
CA SER A 152 -17.26 5.58 -11.33
C SER A 152 -16.62 6.92 -11.67
N LEU A 153 -16.29 7.71 -10.66
CA LEU A 153 -15.56 8.96 -10.83
C LEU A 153 -14.08 8.68 -10.53
N SER A 154 -13.25 8.78 -11.56
CA SER A 154 -11.81 8.74 -11.33
C SER A 154 -11.39 10.03 -10.62
N VAL A 155 -11.01 9.92 -9.36
CA VAL A 155 -10.53 11.06 -8.55
C VAL A 155 -9.03 11.30 -8.78
N THR A 156 -8.34 10.33 -9.38
CA THR A 156 -6.90 10.37 -9.66
C THR A 156 -6.64 10.23 -11.15
N PRO A 157 -5.57 10.87 -11.68
CA PRO A 157 -5.20 10.78 -13.10
C PRO A 157 -4.90 9.35 -13.57
N SER A 158 -4.44 8.49 -12.68
CA SER A 158 -4.14 7.08 -12.95
C SER A 158 -4.92 6.17 -12.01
N PRO A 159 -5.38 4.98 -12.47
CA PRO A 159 -5.97 3.98 -11.60
C PRO A 159 -4.89 3.50 -10.62
N VAL A 160 -5.10 3.77 -9.33
CA VAL A 160 -4.13 3.44 -8.29
C VAL A 160 -4.42 2.05 -7.75
N LYS A 161 -3.46 1.16 -7.89
CA LYS A 161 -3.51 -0.15 -7.28
C LYS A 161 -3.33 -0.05 -5.75
N PRO A 162 -4.04 -0.86 -4.95
CA PRO A 162 -3.96 -0.82 -3.48
C PRO A 162 -2.55 -1.05 -2.90
N GLU A 163 -1.70 -1.74 -3.66
CA GLU A 163 -0.32 -2.06 -3.29
C GLU A 163 0.67 -0.91 -3.49
N THR A 164 0.39 0.05 -4.38
CA THR A 164 1.31 1.14 -4.74
C THR A 164 1.82 1.94 -3.53
N PRO A 165 0.99 2.29 -2.51
CA PRO A 165 1.45 2.97 -1.31
C PRO A 165 2.57 2.25 -0.53
N TYR A 166 2.55 0.92 -0.54
CA TYR A 166 3.58 0.12 0.14
C TYR A 166 4.95 0.25 -0.51
N TYR A 167 5.00 0.33 -1.84
CA TYR A 167 6.26 0.54 -2.57
C TYR A 167 6.81 1.96 -2.36
N PHE A 168 5.95 2.97 -2.23
CA PHE A 168 6.39 4.32 -1.87
C PHE A 168 6.98 4.38 -0.46
N ALA A 169 6.32 3.73 0.50
CA ALA A 169 6.81 3.62 1.86
C ALA A 169 8.12 2.81 1.94
N LEU A 170 8.26 1.77 1.12
CA LEU A 170 9.47 0.96 0.99
C LEU A 170 10.65 1.78 0.44
N LEU A 171 10.43 2.56 -0.60
CA LEU A 171 11.44 3.47 -1.15
C LEU A 171 11.84 4.54 -0.12
N ALA A 172 10.87 5.08 0.62
CA ALA A 172 11.14 6.04 1.70
C ALA A 172 12.00 5.41 2.82
N PHE A 173 11.69 4.17 3.22
CA PHE A 173 12.50 3.42 4.18
C PHE A 173 13.92 3.18 3.67
N ALA A 174 14.06 2.71 2.43
CA ALA A 174 15.35 2.47 1.80
C ALA A 174 16.22 3.74 1.73
N CYS A 175 15.59 4.89 1.39
CA CYS A 175 16.25 6.20 1.45
C CYS A 175 16.70 6.52 2.89
N GLY A 176 15.84 6.29 3.88
CA GLY A 176 16.17 6.50 5.30
C GLY A 176 17.36 5.66 5.77
N MET A 177 17.47 4.42 5.31
CA MET A 177 18.60 3.55 5.63
C MET A 177 19.93 4.05 5.06
N GLY A 178 19.91 4.90 4.03
CA GLY A 178 21.09 5.64 3.54
C GLY A 178 21.74 6.50 4.62
N THR A 179 21.00 6.92 5.65
CA THR A 179 21.54 7.62 6.83
C THR A 179 22.60 6.81 7.56
N THR A 180 22.39 5.51 7.72
CA THR A 180 23.36 4.62 8.38
C THR A 180 24.66 4.50 7.60
N VAL A 181 24.57 4.51 6.27
CA VAL A 181 25.71 4.41 5.37
C VAL A 181 26.60 5.65 5.50
N ALA A 182 26.00 6.83 5.37
CA ALA A 182 26.72 8.09 5.52
C ALA A 182 27.29 8.28 6.93
N MET A 183 26.52 7.86 7.96
CA MET A 183 27.00 7.91 9.35
C MET A 183 28.25 7.07 9.56
N VAL A 184 28.25 5.80 9.12
CA VAL A 184 29.41 4.91 9.28
C VAL A 184 30.61 5.42 8.50
N ALA A 185 30.40 5.93 7.27
CA ALA A 185 31.46 6.52 6.47
C ALA A 185 32.11 7.72 7.18
N VAL A 186 31.30 8.62 7.76
CA VAL A 186 31.79 9.80 8.47
C VAL A 186 32.47 9.40 9.79
N GLN A 187 31.89 8.46 10.55
CA GLN A 187 32.54 7.93 11.77
C GLN A 187 33.93 7.35 11.47
N GLY A 188 34.07 6.63 10.34
CA GLY A 188 35.35 6.03 9.94
C GLY A 188 36.46 7.04 9.70
N ILE A 189 36.13 8.26 9.26
CA ILE A 189 37.10 9.34 9.02
C ILE A 189 37.30 10.25 10.24
N MET A 190 36.31 10.32 11.13
CA MET A 190 36.35 11.16 12.34
C MET A 190 36.94 10.42 13.56
N ALA A 191 36.95 9.08 13.51
CA ALA A 191 37.54 8.27 14.58
C ALA A 191 39.07 8.44 14.67
N ILE A 192 39.61 8.25 15.85
CA ILE A 192 41.06 8.08 16.06
C ILE A 192 41.43 6.70 15.48
N SER A 193 41.59 6.63 14.18
CA SER A 193 41.99 5.45 13.44
C SER A 193 43.31 5.70 12.72
N PRO A 194 44.09 4.67 12.34
CA PRO A 194 45.30 4.86 11.56
C PRO A 194 45.06 5.67 10.29
N LEU A 195 43.87 5.57 9.70
CA LEU A 195 43.46 6.34 8.51
C LEU A 195 43.21 7.81 8.87
N GLY A 196 42.45 8.07 9.95
CA GLY A 196 42.20 9.43 10.44
C GLY A 196 43.48 10.15 10.84
N ALA A 197 44.41 9.45 11.52
CA ALA A 197 45.73 10.00 11.85
C ALA A 197 46.54 10.38 10.60
N ARG A 198 46.59 9.52 9.58
CA ARG A 198 47.27 9.82 8.32
C ARG A 198 46.67 11.03 7.60
N GLN A 199 45.36 11.16 7.57
CA GLN A 199 44.67 12.31 6.97
C GLN A 199 44.95 13.61 7.71
N THR A 200 45.03 13.56 9.05
CA THR A 200 45.36 14.71 9.90
C THR A 200 46.83 15.14 9.68
N MET A 201 47.74 14.19 9.57
CA MET A 201 49.14 14.47 9.25
C MET A 201 49.36 15.01 7.83
N ALA A 202 48.50 14.68 6.86
CA ALA A 202 48.54 15.21 5.52
C ALA A 202 48.05 16.68 5.42
N GLY A 203 47.64 17.31 6.52
CA GLY A 203 47.23 18.73 6.55
C GLY A 203 45.92 19.02 5.83
N LEU A 204 45.13 17.98 5.49
CA LEU A 204 43.86 18.17 4.81
C LEU A 204 42.82 18.75 5.77
N PRO A 205 42.15 19.86 5.42
CA PRO A 205 41.13 20.43 6.27
C PRO A 205 39.93 19.46 6.38
N ARG A 206 39.50 19.17 7.61
CA ARG A 206 38.46 18.18 7.92
C ARG A 206 37.14 18.39 7.15
N TRP A 207 36.78 19.64 6.88
CA TRP A 207 35.58 19.92 6.10
C TRP A 207 35.67 19.42 4.66
N LYS A 208 36.86 19.44 4.02
CA LYS A 208 37.06 18.88 2.67
C LYS A 208 36.94 17.36 2.69
N VAL A 209 37.51 16.71 3.72
CA VAL A 209 37.38 15.26 3.88
C VAL A 209 35.92 14.87 4.13
N LEU A 210 35.22 15.61 5.00
CA LEU A 210 33.80 15.40 5.27
C LEU A 210 32.94 15.54 3.99
N THR A 211 33.13 16.62 3.23
CA THR A 211 32.34 16.84 2.01
C THR A 211 32.63 15.80 0.94
N ALA A 212 33.89 15.38 0.77
CA ALA A 212 34.26 14.30 -0.14
C ALA A 212 33.63 12.95 0.26
N THR A 213 33.69 12.60 1.55
CA THR A 213 33.05 11.37 2.07
C THR A 213 31.54 11.42 1.94
N LEU A 214 30.94 12.57 2.21
CA LEU A 214 29.50 12.76 2.01
C LEU A 214 29.11 12.58 0.55
N ALA A 215 29.83 13.20 -0.39
CA ALA A 215 29.58 13.06 -1.82
C ALA A 215 29.72 11.60 -2.28
N ALA A 216 30.77 10.90 -1.84
CA ALA A 216 30.99 9.50 -2.17
C ALA A 216 29.88 8.60 -1.60
N SER A 217 29.50 8.79 -0.33
CA SER A 217 28.42 8.01 0.29
C SER A 217 27.08 8.29 -0.37
N TRP A 218 26.79 9.54 -0.70
CA TRP A 218 25.57 9.93 -1.42
C TRP A 218 25.49 9.27 -2.80
N VAL A 219 26.55 9.32 -3.60
CA VAL A 219 26.57 8.69 -4.92
C VAL A 219 26.34 7.18 -4.82
N CYS A 220 26.96 6.51 -3.83
CA CYS A 220 26.74 5.09 -3.61
C CYS A 220 25.29 4.77 -3.18
N VAL A 221 24.71 5.55 -2.27
CA VAL A 221 23.31 5.39 -1.83
C VAL A 221 22.35 5.65 -2.99
N LEU A 222 22.59 6.74 -3.74
CA LEU A 222 21.78 7.10 -4.91
C LEU A 222 21.80 5.97 -5.95
N ALA A 223 22.97 5.44 -6.29
CA ALA A 223 23.08 4.33 -7.24
C ALA A 223 22.29 3.09 -6.79
N CYS A 224 22.40 2.70 -5.52
CA CYS A 224 21.63 1.58 -4.97
C CYS A 224 20.10 1.83 -5.05
N LEU A 225 19.65 3.03 -4.72
CA LEU A 225 18.23 3.39 -4.75
C LEU A 225 17.69 3.46 -6.19
N LEU A 226 18.49 3.94 -7.14
CA LEU A 226 18.10 3.95 -8.57
C LEU A 226 17.97 2.53 -9.11
N ILE A 227 18.87 1.61 -8.73
CA ILE A 227 18.77 0.19 -9.09
C ILE A 227 17.50 -0.42 -8.47
N ALA A 228 17.24 -0.18 -7.18
CA ALA A 228 16.03 -0.66 -6.51
C ALA A 228 14.75 -0.10 -7.13
N PHE A 229 14.74 1.20 -7.45
CA PHE A 229 13.60 1.85 -8.13
C PHE A 229 13.36 1.25 -9.51
N THR A 230 14.43 1.08 -10.32
CA THR A 230 14.32 0.47 -11.64
C THR A 230 13.78 -0.96 -11.55
N PHE A 231 14.26 -1.74 -10.57
CA PHE A 231 13.74 -3.08 -10.32
C PHE A 231 12.24 -3.07 -9.99
N ILE A 232 11.80 -2.19 -9.09
CA ILE A 232 10.37 -2.07 -8.72
C ILE A 232 9.52 -1.63 -9.92
N ALA A 233 10.02 -0.70 -10.74
CA ALA A 233 9.29 -0.21 -11.90
C ALA A 233 9.23 -1.21 -13.07
N THR A 234 10.26 -2.06 -13.25
CA THR A 234 10.36 -2.92 -14.44
C THR A 234 10.07 -4.39 -14.17
N VAL A 235 10.40 -4.91 -12.98
CA VAL A 235 10.22 -6.32 -12.63
C VAL A 235 8.93 -6.53 -11.84
N VAL A 236 8.64 -5.63 -10.91
CA VAL A 236 7.41 -5.68 -10.11
C VAL A 236 6.23 -5.03 -10.85
N ASP A 237 6.52 -4.21 -11.87
CA ASP A 237 5.55 -3.51 -12.72
C ASP A 237 4.63 -2.55 -11.93
N VAL A 238 5.25 -1.81 -11.01
CA VAL A 238 4.53 -0.77 -10.26
C VAL A 238 4.41 0.48 -11.12
N ASP A 239 3.19 0.94 -11.31
CA ASP A 239 2.92 2.20 -12.00
C ASP A 239 3.24 3.40 -11.08
N PHE A 240 4.23 4.19 -11.47
CA PHE A 240 4.60 5.45 -10.81
C PHE A 240 3.93 6.67 -11.44
N GLY A 241 2.97 6.47 -12.35
CA GLY A 241 2.24 7.52 -13.02
C GLY A 241 3.02 8.22 -14.14
N PRO A 242 2.44 9.28 -14.71
CA PRO A 242 2.97 9.95 -15.91
C PRO A 242 4.30 10.68 -15.68
N HIS A 243 4.69 10.92 -14.42
CA HIS A 243 5.86 11.72 -14.05
C HIS A 243 7.03 10.88 -13.52
N THR A 244 7.26 9.69 -14.08
CA THR A 244 8.32 8.76 -13.64
C THR A 244 9.71 9.41 -13.57
N LEU A 245 10.06 10.35 -14.46
CA LEU A 245 11.32 11.09 -14.39
C LEU A 245 11.44 11.95 -13.14
N LEU A 246 10.35 12.50 -12.64
CA LEU A 246 10.36 13.28 -11.39
C LEU A 246 10.54 12.38 -10.16
N CYS A 247 10.22 11.08 -10.25
CA CYS A 247 10.56 10.11 -9.21
C CYS A 247 12.09 9.99 -9.03
N LEU A 248 12.86 10.09 -10.11
CA LEU A 248 14.34 10.11 -10.01
C LEU A 248 14.83 11.35 -9.27
N VAL A 249 14.20 12.51 -9.50
CA VAL A 249 14.49 13.75 -8.74
C VAL A 249 14.13 13.57 -7.27
N ALA A 250 12.97 12.97 -6.96
CA ALA A 250 12.58 12.63 -5.59
C ALA A 250 13.66 11.78 -4.90
N ILE A 251 14.09 10.69 -5.54
CA ILE A 251 15.13 9.79 -5.03
C ILE A 251 16.44 10.56 -4.80
N GLY A 252 16.82 11.43 -5.71
CA GLY A 252 18.02 12.29 -5.59
C GLY A 252 17.95 13.19 -4.36
N VAL A 253 16.84 13.91 -4.17
CA VAL A 253 16.64 14.81 -3.03
C VAL A 253 16.58 14.04 -1.71
N CYS A 254 15.83 12.93 -1.67
CA CYS A 254 15.67 12.10 -0.48
C CYS A 254 16.99 11.44 -0.05
N SER A 255 17.76 10.92 -1.00
CA SER A 255 19.07 10.32 -0.72
C SER A 255 20.08 11.36 -0.23
N LEU A 256 20.02 12.57 -0.75
CA LEU A 256 20.87 13.68 -0.29
C LEU A 256 20.52 14.06 1.15
N MET A 257 19.24 14.17 1.48
CA MET A 257 18.77 14.45 2.84
C MET A 257 19.23 13.35 3.82
N SER A 258 19.05 12.07 3.48
CA SER A 258 19.45 10.96 4.35
C SER A 258 20.97 10.92 4.55
N SER A 259 21.75 11.20 3.50
CA SER A 259 23.22 11.32 3.59
C SER A 259 23.66 12.49 4.47
N ALA A 260 22.98 13.64 4.37
CA ALA A 260 23.24 14.79 5.25
C ALA A 260 22.91 14.52 6.71
N ALA A 261 21.78 13.86 6.98
CA ALA A 261 21.41 13.41 8.32
C ALA A 261 22.46 12.44 8.87
N GLY A 262 22.88 11.45 8.08
CA GLY A 262 23.93 10.50 8.42
C GLY A 262 25.27 11.18 8.72
N ALA A 263 25.66 12.19 7.94
CA ALA A 263 26.86 12.97 8.21
C ALA A 263 26.78 13.68 9.57
N THR A 264 25.64 14.29 9.88
CA THR A 264 25.42 14.93 11.19
C THR A 264 25.56 13.93 12.32
N LEU A 265 24.88 12.77 12.23
CA LEU A 265 24.93 11.72 13.24
C LEU A 265 26.34 11.11 13.35
N GLY A 266 27.07 10.97 12.25
CA GLY A 266 28.45 10.51 12.20
C GLY A 266 29.42 11.41 12.97
N THR A 267 29.17 12.75 12.97
CA THR A 267 29.97 13.69 13.76
C THR A 267 29.69 13.62 15.27
N LEU A 268 28.61 12.96 15.72
CA LEU A 268 28.31 12.71 17.12
C LEU A 268 29.13 11.57 17.73
N GLY A 269 29.70 10.69 16.90
CA GLY A 269 30.73 9.71 17.26
C GLY A 269 30.33 8.52 18.14
N ARG A 270 29.13 8.50 18.72
CA ARG A 270 28.73 7.47 19.73
C ARG A 270 27.49 6.64 19.30
N LEU A 271 26.98 6.86 18.11
CA LEU A 271 25.74 6.22 17.69
C LEU A 271 26.05 4.90 16.95
N GLY A 272 25.45 3.82 17.39
CA GLY A 272 25.56 2.51 16.72
C GLY A 272 24.59 2.40 15.53
N VAL A 273 24.97 1.59 14.54
CA VAL A 273 24.14 1.29 13.36
C VAL A 273 22.74 0.79 13.78
N GLY A 274 22.67 -0.10 14.77
CA GLY A 274 21.41 -0.65 15.27
C GLY A 274 20.45 0.42 15.81
N MET A 275 20.96 1.44 16.49
CA MET A 275 20.13 2.54 17.00
C MET A 275 19.55 3.38 15.86
N ILE A 276 20.34 3.72 14.86
CA ILE A 276 19.86 4.50 13.72
C ILE A 276 18.91 3.69 12.86
N SER A 277 19.18 2.41 12.64
CA SER A 277 18.25 1.51 11.96
C SER A 277 16.92 1.40 12.71
N GLY A 278 16.95 1.32 14.05
CA GLY A 278 15.76 1.33 14.90
C GLY A 278 14.96 2.63 14.78
N ILE A 279 15.62 3.79 14.80
CA ILE A 279 14.98 5.09 14.59
C ILE A 279 14.37 5.16 13.19
N THR A 280 15.07 4.72 12.16
CA THR A 280 14.57 4.69 10.78
C THR A 280 13.32 3.79 10.66
N SER A 281 13.37 2.60 11.30
CA SER A 281 12.20 1.69 11.34
C SER A 281 11.01 2.31 12.08
N LEU A 282 11.25 3.01 13.18
CA LEU A 282 10.21 3.73 13.92
C LEU A 282 9.60 4.86 13.08
N LEU A 283 10.42 5.66 12.40
CA LEU A 283 9.95 6.73 11.51
C LEU A 283 9.16 6.17 10.33
N SER A 284 9.52 4.99 9.81
CA SER A 284 8.82 4.34 8.71
C SER A 284 7.44 3.77 9.11
N LEU A 285 7.20 3.55 10.40
CA LEU A 285 5.86 3.20 10.90
C LEU A 285 4.82 4.26 10.50
N PHE A 286 5.24 5.51 10.46
CA PHE A 286 4.40 6.65 10.09
C PHE A 286 4.34 6.91 8.57
N THR A 287 4.88 6.02 7.74
CA THR A 287 4.76 6.10 6.27
C THR A 287 3.77 5.09 5.69
N GLY A 288 3.22 4.19 6.52
CA GLY A 288 2.29 3.16 6.08
C GLY A 288 2.95 1.87 5.59
N LEU A 289 4.25 1.66 5.82
CA LEU A 289 4.99 0.48 5.36
C LEU A 289 4.49 -0.84 5.95
N TYR A 290 4.01 -0.84 7.18
CA TYR A 290 3.69 -2.05 7.94
C TYR A 290 2.20 -2.44 7.89
N GLY A 291 1.51 -2.10 6.82
CA GLY A 291 0.15 -2.54 6.59
C GLY A 291 -0.93 -1.51 6.95
N PRO A 292 -2.23 -1.91 6.89
CA PRO A 292 -3.36 -1.00 7.04
C PRO A 292 -3.38 -0.24 8.37
N ALA A 293 -2.97 -0.88 9.47
CA ALA A 293 -2.87 -0.23 10.78
C ALA A 293 -1.84 0.90 10.80
N SER A 294 -0.70 0.71 10.13
CA SER A 294 0.34 1.74 9.96
C SER A 294 -0.14 2.89 9.06
N GLN A 295 -0.92 2.60 8.02
CA GLN A 295 -1.52 3.61 7.14
C GLN A 295 -2.56 4.45 7.89
N SER A 296 -3.44 3.82 8.68
CA SER A 296 -4.42 4.54 9.50
C SER A 296 -3.75 5.42 10.56
N LEU A 297 -2.66 4.93 11.18
CA LEU A 297 -1.86 5.70 12.11
C LEU A 297 -1.20 6.92 11.43
N ALA A 298 -0.61 6.74 10.24
CA ALA A 298 -0.02 7.81 9.46
C ALA A 298 -1.05 8.90 9.14
N SER A 299 -2.25 8.51 8.69
CA SER A 299 -3.36 9.42 8.40
C SER A 299 -3.85 10.15 9.65
N SER A 300 -3.96 9.45 10.78
CA SER A 300 -4.37 10.04 12.07
C SER A 300 -3.36 11.11 12.54
N ILE A 301 -2.06 10.83 12.43
CA ILE A 301 -1.01 11.80 12.81
C ILE A 301 -1.01 13.00 11.87
N GLU A 302 -1.22 12.79 10.57
CA GLU A 302 -1.33 13.89 9.62
C GLU A 302 -2.49 14.84 9.96
N GLN A 303 -3.62 14.30 10.42
CA GLN A 303 -4.80 15.08 10.80
C GLN A 303 -4.64 15.80 12.15
N HIS A 304 -4.13 15.11 13.17
CA HIS A 304 -4.11 15.62 14.53
C HIS A 304 -2.80 16.31 14.93
N ALA A 305 -1.67 15.94 14.31
CA ALA A 305 -0.35 16.49 14.61
C ALA A 305 0.46 16.76 13.31
N PRO A 306 -0.01 17.66 12.43
CA PRO A 306 0.59 17.89 11.11
C PRO A 306 2.06 18.32 11.17
N LEU A 307 2.48 19.02 12.21
CA LEU A 307 3.88 19.41 12.39
C LEU A 307 4.79 18.19 12.64
N LEU A 308 4.31 17.19 13.39
CA LEU A 308 5.06 15.97 13.64
C LEU A 308 5.22 15.16 12.35
N ALA A 309 4.14 15.03 11.58
CA ALA A 309 4.20 14.40 10.27
C ALA A 309 5.18 15.11 9.33
N GLN A 310 5.12 16.45 9.26
CA GLN A 310 6.01 17.24 8.41
C GLN A 310 7.48 17.19 8.83
N ALA A 311 7.76 16.99 10.11
CA ALA A 311 9.12 16.86 10.64
C ALA A 311 9.72 15.47 10.34
N ASN A 312 8.91 14.48 9.94
CA ASN A 312 9.39 13.14 9.60
C ASN A 312 9.92 13.12 8.16
N PRO A 313 11.24 12.91 7.95
CA PRO A 313 11.82 12.92 6.59
C PRO A 313 11.33 11.76 5.72
N LEU A 314 11.02 10.60 6.31
CA LEU A 314 10.51 9.44 5.59
C LEU A 314 9.08 9.67 5.09
N TRP A 315 8.25 10.32 5.92
CA TRP A 315 6.92 10.72 5.51
C TRP A 315 6.96 11.76 4.37
N GLN A 316 7.87 12.74 4.42
CA GLN A 316 8.09 13.68 3.31
C GLN A 316 8.55 12.97 2.04
N THR A 317 9.41 11.96 2.17
CA THR A 317 9.86 11.13 1.04
C THR A 317 8.69 10.38 0.39
N ALA A 318 7.86 9.71 1.18
CA ALA A 318 6.66 9.05 0.67
C ALA A 318 5.71 10.04 -0.02
N ARG A 319 5.53 11.24 0.56
CA ARG A 319 4.70 12.30 -0.03
C ARG A 319 5.22 12.85 -1.35
N CYS A 320 6.52 12.80 -1.61
CA CYS A 320 7.03 13.13 -2.95
C CYS A 320 6.42 12.21 -4.01
N PHE A 321 6.37 10.91 -3.76
CA PHE A 321 5.77 9.95 -4.68
C PHE A 321 4.25 10.07 -4.74
N TYR A 322 3.57 10.25 -3.61
CA TYR A 322 2.14 10.53 -3.58
C TYR A 322 1.79 11.80 -4.37
N GLY A 323 2.60 12.84 -4.25
CA GLY A 323 2.40 14.10 -4.97
C GLY A 323 2.49 13.97 -6.49
N LEU A 324 3.24 12.98 -6.99
CA LEU A 324 3.39 12.72 -8.43
C LEU A 324 2.29 11.83 -9.01
N LEU A 325 1.71 10.94 -8.18
CA LEU A 325 0.74 9.96 -8.65
C LEU A 325 -0.71 10.43 -8.47
N TYR A 326 -1.02 11.06 -7.33
CA TYR A 326 -2.41 11.34 -6.93
C TYR A 326 -2.88 12.75 -7.30
N TYR A 327 -1.97 13.69 -7.61
CA TYR A 327 -2.32 15.08 -7.86
C TYR A 327 -1.98 15.51 -9.28
N ASP A 328 -2.89 16.26 -9.92
CA ASP A 328 -2.64 16.88 -11.22
C ASP A 328 -1.61 18.01 -11.14
N SER A 329 -1.47 18.60 -9.96
CA SER A 329 -0.55 19.70 -9.71
C SER A 329 0.75 19.20 -9.07
N LEU A 330 1.89 19.69 -9.57
CA LEU A 330 3.21 19.41 -8.99
C LEU A 330 3.49 20.18 -7.68
N ALA A 331 2.56 21.01 -7.21
CA ALA A 331 2.75 21.82 -6.00
C ALA A 331 2.99 20.97 -4.72
N PRO A 332 2.27 19.86 -4.45
CA PRO A 332 2.54 19.00 -3.31
C PRO A 332 3.93 18.35 -3.37
N PHE A 333 4.34 17.90 -4.55
CA PHE A 333 5.68 17.36 -4.81
C PHE A 333 6.76 18.40 -4.52
N ALA A 334 6.65 19.60 -5.12
CA ALA A 334 7.61 20.68 -4.94
C ALA A 334 7.73 21.10 -3.47
N ARG A 335 6.61 21.14 -2.74
CA ARG A 335 6.58 21.46 -1.30
C ARG A 335 7.36 20.41 -0.50
N SER A 336 7.13 19.13 -0.72
CA SER A 336 7.84 18.06 -0.02
C SER A 336 9.34 18.06 -0.33
N CYS A 337 9.72 18.26 -1.60
CA CYS A 337 11.12 18.44 -1.99
C CYS A 337 11.76 19.66 -1.31
N ALA A 338 11.06 20.79 -1.22
CA ALA A 338 11.58 21.98 -0.54
C ALA A 338 11.81 21.75 0.96
N VAL A 339 10.92 21.04 1.63
CA VAL A 339 11.10 20.64 3.04
C VAL A 339 12.32 19.73 3.20
N LEU A 340 12.47 18.72 2.35
CA LEU A 340 13.63 17.81 2.39
C LEU A 340 14.95 18.54 2.11
N LEU A 341 14.97 19.48 1.18
CA LEU A 341 16.14 20.33 0.91
C LEU A 341 16.44 21.25 2.10
N GLY A 342 15.42 21.80 2.75
CA GLY A 342 15.58 22.56 4.00
C GLY A 342 16.19 21.73 5.12
N MET A 343 15.71 20.49 5.32
CA MET A 343 16.31 19.53 6.27
C MET A 343 17.75 19.21 5.88
N THR A 344 18.04 19.02 4.58
CA THR A 344 19.39 18.77 4.08
C THR A 344 20.34 19.91 4.46
N CYS A 345 19.94 21.17 4.19
CA CYS A 345 20.74 22.34 4.54
C CYS A 345 20.99 22.44 6.05
N LEU A 346 19.97 22.15 6.86
CA LEU A 346 20.10 22.14 8.32
C LEU A 346 21.12 21.11 8.77
N PHE A 347 20.98 19.85 8.35
CA PHE A 347 21.89 18.78 8.72
C PHE A 347 23.31 19.03 8.23
N LEU A 348 23.50 19.47 7.01
CA LEU A 348 24.83 19.82 6.47
C LEU A 348 25.49 20.94 7.28
N THR A 349 24.73 21.97 7.62
CA THR A 349 25.23 23.08 8.43
C THR A 349 25.72 22.59 9.78
N ILE A 350 24.93 21.78 10.47
CA ILE A 350 25.31 21.19 11.76
C ILE A 350 26.57 20.32 11.61
N ALA A 351 26.61 19.43 10.60
CA ALA A 351 27.76 18.56 10.36
C ALA A 351 29.04 19.36 10.11
N LEU A 352 28.98 20.41 9.28
CA LEU A 352 30.13 21.27 8.97
C LEU A 352 30.63 22.09 10.18
N ILE A 353 29.70 22.66 10.97
CA ILE A 353 30.07 23.39 12.20
C ILE A 353 30.77 22.44 13.19
N ARG A 354 30.21 21.24 13.38
CA ARG A 354 30.82 20.25 14.28
C ARG A 354 32.18 19.78 13.76
N ALA A 355 32.30 19.47 12.47
CA ALA A 355 33.58 19.06 11.88
C ALA A 355 34.68 20.13 12.03
N ARG A 356 34.33 21.42 11.98
CA ARG A 356 35.27 22.52 12.24
C ARG A 356 35.70 22.62 13.70
N ARG A 357 34.79 22.34 14.64
CA ARG A 357 35.08 22.45 16.09
C ARG A 357 35.90 21.29 16.66
N MET A 358 35.89 20.13 15.99
CA MET A 358 36.62 18.91 16.44
C MET A 358 38.14 18.99 16.27
N THR A 359 38.72 20.16 16.01
CA THR A 359 40.11 20.31 15.56
C THR A 359 41.17 20.13 16.67
N HIS A 360 40.83 20.16 17.96
CA HIS A 360 41.90 20.32 18.98
C HIS A 360 41.73 19.58 20.30
N GLU A 361 40.74 18.74 20.51
CA GLU A 361 40.53 18.16 21.85
C GLU A 361 41.12 16.75 22.10
N HIS A 362 41.78 16.14 21.12
CA HIS A 362 42.25 14.73 21.26
C HIS A 362 43.56 14.45 20.48
N LEU A 363 44.58 15.32 20.66
CA LEU A 363 45.99 14.98 20.39
C LEU A 363 46.77 14.92 21.68
#